data_7dd50c55f5d1d020ef2abac68f4d098a
#
_entry.id   7dd50c55f5d1d020ef2abac68f4d098a
#
_cell.length_a   1.000
_cell.length_b   1.000
_cell.length_c   1.000
_cell.angle_alpha   90.00
_cell.angle_beta   90.00
_cell.angle_gamma   90.00
#
_symmetry.space_group_name_H-M   'P 1'
#
loop_
_entity.id
_entity.type
_entity.pdbx_description
1 polymer ?
#
loop_
_entity_poly.entity_id
_entity_poly.type
_entity_poly.pdbx_seq_one_letter_code
_entity_poly.pdbx_strand_id
1 'polypeptide(L)'
;GRTIYSQGSLTKDNHGRDHHGRCFTMWMAGGGIRKGHVHGETDDFSYNIVRDPVHINDLNATVLQCLGIDHERFTYRYQGLDQRLTGVEEARVVKEILA
;
A
#
# COMPACT_ATOMS: atom_id res chain seq x y z
N GLY A 1 4.13 2.94 9.08
CA GLY A 1 3.29 3.58 10.09
C GLY A 1 3.50 3.04 11.48
N ARG A 2 3.23 3.88 12.45
CA ARG A 2 3.29 3.55 13.86
C ARG A 2 2.02 4.02 14.55
N THR A 3 1.62 3.31 15.61
CA THR A 3 0.50 3.73 16.44
C THR A 3 0.86 4.99 17.24
N ILE A 4 -0.16 5.71 17.69
CA ILE A 4 0.03 6.88 18.57
C ILE A 4 0.27 6.50 20.03
N TYR A 5 0.09 5.24 20.35
CA TYR A 5 0.26 4.69 21.69
C TYR A 5 1.15 3.46 21.63
N SER A 6 1.76 3.13 22.75
CA SER A 6 2.47 1.87 22.92
C SER A 6 1.52 0.76 23.29
N GLN A 7 1.81 -0.45 22.80
CA GLN A 7 1.13 -1.66 23.22
C GLN A 7 2.13 -2.59 23.92
N GLY A 8 1.61 -3.46 24.78
CA GLY A 8 2.42 -4.40 25.54
C GLY A 8 3.02 -3.79 26.81
N SER A 9 4.02 -4.50 27.32
CA SER A 9 4.67 -4.10 28.57
C SER A 9 5.59 -2.90 28.34
N LEU A 10 5.29 -1.79 29.03
CA LEU A 10 6.13 -0.60 29.01
C LEU A 10 7.10 -0.66 30.20
N THR A 11 8.37 -0.50 29.94
CA THR A 11 9.39 -0.30 30.95
C THR A 11 10.15 0.99 30.64
N LYS A 12 10.89 1.50 31.63
CA LYS A 12 11.71 2.70 31.45
C LYS A 12 12.70 2.55 30.29
N ASP A 13 13.25 1.37 30.11
CA ASP A 13 14.32 1.09 29.14
C ASP A 13 13.83 0.29 27.92
N ASN A 14 12.55 -0.12 27.89
CA ASN A 14 11.97 -0.87 26.79
C ASN A 14 10.54 -0.40 26.53
N HIS A 15 10.41 0.53 25.60
CA HIS A 15 9.12 1.08 25.20
C HIS A 15 9.19 1.51 23.73
N GLY A 16 8.04 1.61 23.11
CA GLY A 16 7.93 2.04 21.74
C GLY A 16 6.50 1.94 21.23
N ARG A 17 6.28 2.45 20.03
CA ARG A 17 4.99 2.38 19.37
C ARG A 17 4.95 1.18 18.45
N ASP A 18 3.79 0.56 18.32
CA ASP A 18 3.59 -0.59 17.45
C ASP A 18 3.55 -0.20 15.98
N HIS A 19 3.70 -1.20 15.14
CA HIS A 19 3.42 -1.08 13.72
C HIS A 19 1.94 -0.80 13.50
N HIS A 20 1.64 -0.01 12.47
CA HIS A 20 0.27 0.32 12.10
C HIS A 20 0.07 0.01 10.61
N GLY A 21 -0.44 -1.19 10.34
CA GLY A 21 -0.60 -1.69 8.97
C GLY A 21 -1.75 -1.05 8.20
N ARG A 22 -2.65 -0.33 8.87
CA ARG A 22 -3.82 0.29 8.25
C ARG A 22 -3.56 1.71 7.74
N CYS A 23 -2.45 2.30 8.13
CA CYS A 23 -2.10 3.66 7.71
C CYS A 23 -0.58 3.81 7.70
N PHE A 24 0.00 3.93 6.53
CA PHE A 24 1.43 4.15 6.37
C PHE A 24 1.71 4.80 5.03
N THR A 25 2.90 5.37 4.89
CA THR A 25 3.34 6.06 3.68
C THR A 25 4.26 5.16 2.87
N MET A 26 4.05 5.18 1.55
CA MET A 26 4.95 4.55 0.58
C MET A 26 5.58 5.63 -0.29
N TRP A 27 6.79 5.38 -0.75
CA TRP A 27 7.52 6.26 -1.66
C TRP A 27 7.85 5.49 -2.94
N MET A 28 7.63 6.13 -4.08
CA MET A 28 7.88 5.53 -5.39
C MET A 28 8.58 6.52 -6.31
N ALA A 29 9.50 6.01 -7.12
CA ALA A 29 10.12 6.78 -8.18
C ALA A 29 10.49 5.86 -9.35
N GLY A 30 10.48 6.39 -10.54
CA GLY A 30 10.89 5.66 -11.74
C GLY A 30 9.98 5.90 -12.93
N GLY A 31 10.17 5.10 -13.96
CA GLY A 31 9.39 5.19 -15.19
C GLY A 31 7.90 4.95 -14.96
N GLY A 32 7.08 5.84 -15.48
CA GLY A 32 5.64 5.77 -15.33
C GLY A 32 5.08 6.43 -14.07
N ILE A 33 5.92 6.85 -13.15
CA ILE A 33 5.48 7.51 -11.90
C ILE A 33 5.57 9.03 -12.06
N ARG A 34 4.52 9.72 -11.62
CA ARG A 34 4.44 11.18 -11.66
C ARG A 34 5.40 11.80 -10.66
N LYS A 35 6.27 12.69 -11.15
CA LYS A 35 7.25 13.36 -10.31
C LYS A 35 6.60 14.40 -9.40
N GLY A 36 7.11 14.51 -8.16
CA GLY A 36 6.70 15.54 -7.22
C GLY A 36 5.23 15.48 -6.80
N HIS A 37 4.58 14.33 -6.97
CA HIS A 37 3.17 14.14 -6.66
C HIS A 37 3.00 13.51 -5.28
N VAL A 38 2.07 14.04 -4.51
CA VAL A 38 1.64 13.44 -3.24
C VAL A 38 0.20 12.98 -3.41
N HIS A 39 -0.06 11.72 -3.09
CA HIS A 39 -1.38 11.12 -3.22
C HIS A 39 -1.87 10.63 -1.86
N GLY A 40 -3.07 11.06 -1.50
CA GLY A 40 -3.67 10.71 -0.23
C GLY A 40 -3.23 11.61 0.92
N GLU A 41 -3.91 11.46 2.03
CA GLU A 41 -3.66 12.23 3.25
C GLU A 41 -4.08 11.45 4.47
N THR A 42 -3.32 11.59 5.55
CA THR A 42 -3.69 11.04 6.86
C THR A 42 -4.20 12.13 7.78
N ASP A 43 -4.82 11.75 8.90
CA ASP A 43 -5.11 12.67 9.98
C ASP A 43 -3.81 13.16 10.66
N ASP A 44 -3.95 14.11 11.57
CA ASP A 44 -2.81 14.75 12.24
C ASP A 44 -1.96 13.76 13.05
N PHE A 45 -2.53 12.62 13.44
CA PHE A 45 -1.82 11.58 14.19
C PHE A 45 -1.25 10.48 13.31
N SER A 46 -1.45 10.57 12.00
CA SER A 46 -1.08 9.51 11.05
C SER A 46 -1.73 8.16 11.40
N TYR A 47 -2.92 8.20 11.97
CA TYR A 47 -3.64 7.03 12.44
C TYR A 47 -4.69 6.55 11.44
N ASN A 48 -5.41 7.47 10.81
CA ASN A 48 -6.41 7.16 9.78
C ASN A 48 -6.07 7.84 8.47
N ILE A 49 -6.44 7.18 7.37
CA ILE A 49 -6.38 7.78 6.04
C ILE A 49 -7.68 8.57 5.85
N VAL A 50 -7.59 9.86 5.57
CA VAL A 50 -8.76 10.75 5.44
C VAL A 50 -9.05 11.13 3.99
N ARG A 51 -8.11 10.87 3.07
CA ARG A 51 -8.30 11.16 1.65
C ARG A 51 -7.54 10.18 0.78
N ASP A 52 -8.17 9.74 -0.31
CA ASP A 52 -7.60 8.91 -1.37
C ASP A 52 -6.83 7.68 -0.83
N PRO A 53 -7.50 6.78 -0.12
CA PRO A 53 -6.85 5.57 0.38
C PRO A 53 -6.42 4.67 -0.77
N VAL A 54 -5.28 4.00 -0.60
CA VAL A 54 -4.76 3.01 -1.55
C VAL A 54 -4.54 1.70 -0.81
N HIS A 55 -5.20 0.65 -1.23
CA HIS A 55 -4.94 -0.70 -0.73
C HIS A 55 -3.63 -1.24 -1.30
N ILE A 56 -2.94 -2.10 -0.57
CA ILE A 56 -1.68 -2.68 -1.05
C ILE A 56 -1.84 -3.42 -2.39
N ASN A 57 -2.99 -4.03 -2.62
CA ASN A 57 -3.25 -4.69 -3.90
C ASN A 57 -3.41 -3.68 -5.04
N ASP A 58 -3.93 -2.49 -4.77
CA ASP A 58 -3.99 -1.41 -5.77
C ASP A 58 -2.59 -0.88 -6.09
N LEU A 59 -1.73 -0.80 -5.09
CA LEU A 59 -0.32 -0.44 -5.30
C LEU A 59 0.37 -1.49 -6.18
N ASN A 60 0.18 -2.77 -5.89
CA ASN A 60 0.75 -3.85 -6.69
C ASN A 60 0.23 -3.84 -8.12
N ALA A 61 -1.07 -3.60 -8.33
CA ALA A 61 -1.66 -3.44 -9.66
C ALA A 61 -1.01 -2.27 -10.42
N THR A 62 -0.75 -1.17 -9.73
CA THR A 62 -0.11 0.02 -10.31
C THR A 62 1.34 -0.26 -10.72
N VAL A 63 2.10 -0.97 -9.87
CA VAL A 63 3.48 -1.39 -10.20
C VAL A 63 3.48 -2.29 -11.44
N LEU A 64 2.58 -3.26 -11.50
CA LEU A 64 2.45 -4.14 -12.67
C LEU A 64 2.11 -3.34 -13.92
N GLN A 65 1.23 -2.35 -13.83
CA GLN A 65 0.91 -1.46 -14.94
C GLN A 65 2.15 -0.71 -15.43
N CYS A 66 2.98 -0.21 -14.54
CA CYS A 66 4.25 0.45 -14.92
C CYS A 66 5.20 -0.50 -15.65
N LEU A 67 5.10 -1.79 -15.38
CA LEU A 67 5.88 -2.84 -16.05
C LEU A 67 5.23 -3.34 -17.34
N GLY A 68 4.08 -2.79 -17.72
CA GLY A 68 3.35 -3.21 -18.92
C GLY A 68 2.57 -4.52 -18.74
N ILE A 69 2.28 -4.89 -17.50
CA ILE A 69 1.60 -6.14 -17.17
C ILE A 69 0.17 -5.84 -16.70
N ASP A 70 -0.82 -6.50 -17.29
CA ASP A 70 -2.20 -6.45 -16.80
C ASP A 70 -2.34 -7.37 -15.59
N HIS A 71 -2.60 -6.78 -14.42
CA HIS A 71 -2.66 -7.53 -13.16
C HIS A 71 -3.81 -8.55 -13.11
N GLU A 72 -4.88 -8.35 -13.87
CA GLU A 72 -6.02 -9.27 -13.92
C GLU A 72 -5.71 -10.52 -14.73
N ARG A 73 -4.84 -10.41 -15.73
CA ARG A 73 -4.46 -11.50 -16.63
C ARG A 73 -3.18 -12.19 -16.21
N PHE A 74 -2.39 -11.59 -15.35
CA PHE A 74 -1.13 -12.15 -14.86
C PHE A 74 -1.41 -13.08 -13.69
N THR A 75 -1.43 -14.38 -13.95
CA THR A 75 -1.74 -15.40 -12.95
C THR A 75 -0.66 -16.47 -12.92
N TYR A 76 -0.56 -17.15 -11.80
CA TYR A 76 0.20 -18.40 -11.69
C TYR A 76 -0.70 -19.48 -11.09
N ARG A 77 -0.49 -20.72 -11.53
CA ARG A 77 -1.31 -21.83 -11.06
C ARG A 77 -0.70 -22.44 -9.81
N TYR A 78 -1.49 -22.48 -8.74
CA TYR A 78 -1.09 -23.07 -7.48
C TYR A 78 -2.28 -23.81 -6.87
N GLN A 79 -2.07 -25.08 -6.51
CA GLN A 79 -3.11 -25.95 -5.92
C GLN A 79 -4.41 -25.96 -6.74
N GLY A 80 -4.29 -26.00 -8.06
CA GLY A 80 -5.43 -26.08 -8.97
C GLY A 80 -6.15 -24.76 -9.23
N LEU A 81 -5.69 -23.65 -8.66
CA LEU A 81 -6.29 -22.33 -8.86
C LEU A 81 -5.31 -21.38 -9.54
N ASP A 82 -5.84 -20.55 -10.40
CA ASP A 82 -5.08 -19.44 -10.99
C ASP A 82 -5.04 -18.29 -9.98
N GLN A 83 -3.83 -17.99 -9.48
CA GLN A 83 -3.61 -16.98 -8.46
C GLN A 83 -3.12 -15.68 -9.10
N ARG A 84 -3.70 -14.55 -8.69
CA ARG A 84 -3.24 -13.21 -9.07
C ARG A 84 -2.40 -12.62 -7.95
N LEU A 85 -1.39 -11.81 -8.32
CA LEU A 85 -0.56 -11.09 -7.33
C LEU A 85 -1.36 -10.05 -6.56
N THR A 86 -2.50 -9.62 -7.09
CA THR A 86 -3.39 -8.64 -6.46
C THR A 86 -4.54 -9.29 -5.67
N GLY A 87 -4.49 -10.61 -5.47
CA GLY A 87 -5.46 -11.33 -4.67
C GLY A 87 -6.76 -11.63 -5.38
N VAL A 88 -7.76 -12.08 -4.64
CA VAL A 88 -9.07 -12.48 -5.17
C VAL A 88 -10.04 -11.32 -5.27
N GLU A 89 -9.86 -10.28 -4.48
CA GLU A 89 -10.70 -9.08 -4.52
C GLU A 89 -10.31 -8.20 -5.69
N GLU A 90 -11.25 -7.39 -6.15
CA GLU A 90 -11.00 -6.43 -7.21
C GLU A 90 -9.98 -5.39 -6.76
N ALA A 91 -8.90 -5.24 -7.54
CA ALA A 91 -7.91 -4.20 -7.35
C ALA A 91 -7.92 -3.24 -8.55
N ARG A 92 -7.56 -1.98 -8.32
CA ARG A 92 -7.49 -0.98 -9.38
C ARG A 92 -6.10 -0.39 -9.51
N VAL A 93 -5.73 -0.05 -10.73
CA VAL A 93 -4.54 0.77 -10.98
C VAL A 93 -4.82 2.20 -10.49
N VAL A 94 -3.94 2.74 -9.68
CA VAL A 94 -4.04 4.11 -9.16
C VAL A 94 -3.51 5.07 -10.23
N LYS A 95 -4.37 5.46 -11.16
CA LYS A 95 -3.97 6.26 -12.34
C LYS A 95 -3.45 7.64 -11.95
N GLU A 96 -3.90 8.16 -10.83
CA GLU A 96 -3.57 9.50 -10.34
C GLU A 96 -2.08 9.67 -10.01
N ILE A 97 -1.37 8.58 -9.71
CA ILE A 97 0.07 8.61 -9.43
C ILE A 97 0.92 8.31 -10.67
N LEU A 98 0.30 7.98 -11.78
CA LEU A 98 0.99 7.71 -13.02
C LEU A 98 1.27 9.00 -13.80
N ALA A 99 2.38 8.99 -14.51
CA ALA A 99 2.77 10.12 -15.36
C ALA A 99 1.83 10.27 -16.58
#